data_b67255ac73ed36fcd516105c861ca20d
#
_entry.id   b67255ac73ed36fcd516105c861ca20d
#
_cell.length_a   1.000
_cell.length_b   1.000
_cell.length_c   1.000
_cell.angle_alpha   90.00
_cell.angle_beta   90.00
_cell.angle_gamma   90.00
#
_symmetry.space_group_name_H-M   'P 1'
#
loop_
_entity.id
_entity.type
_entity.pdbx_description
1 polymer ?
#
loop_
_entity_poly.entity_id
_entity_poly.type
_entity_poly.pdbx_seq_one_letter_code
_entity_poly.pdbx_strand_id
1 'polypeptide(L)'
;MQATPKRGRRLGGSSSHQKAMMGNLVASLIAAESIVTTEAKAKAMRPVAEKCVTAARKGGVANHRNVVALIRDKDMTHKLFEEIGPRYADRPGGYTRILKLGPRPGDNAPMARIEFV
;
A
#
# COMPACT_ATOMS: atom_id res chain seq x y z
N MET A 1 -29.40 -12.01 9.47
CA MET A 1 -29.35 -10.67 8.86
C MET A 1 -28.11 -10.53 7.97
N GLN A 2 -28.31 -10.04 6.81
CA GLN A 2 -27.21 -9.93 5.86
C GLN A 2 -26.46 -8.62 6.04
N ALA A 3 -25.13 -8.69 6.12
CA ALA A 3 -24.33 -7.49 6.23
C ALA A 3 -24.29 -6.73 4.91
N THR A 4 -24.14 -5.42 4.99
CA THR A 4 -23.94 -4.57 3.81
C THR A 4 -22.66 -5.01 3.10
N PRO A 5 -22.70 -5.20 1.77
CA PRO A 5 -21.50 -5.55 1.03
C PRO A 5 -20.42 -4.48 1.20
N LYS A 6 -19.20 -4.92 1.42
CA LYS A 6 -18.05 -4.03 1.53
C LYS A 6 -17.58 -3.63 0.14
N ARG A 7 -17.16 -2.39 -0.01
CA ARG A 7 -16.55 -1.92 -1.23
C ARG A 7 -15.11 -2.43 -1.32
N GLY A 8 -14.67 -2.76 -2.52
CA GLY A 8 -13.32 -3.22 -2.77
C GLY A 8 -13.16 -4.72 -2.60
N ARG A 9 -11.93 -5.16 -2.63
CA ARG A 9 -11.58 -6.58 -2.59
C ARG A 9 -11.59 -7.12 -1.18
N ARG A 10 -12.12 -8.31 -1.02
CA ARG A 10 -12.05 -9.05 0.23
C ARG A 10 -10.87 -10.01 0.16
N LEU A 11 -9.98 -9.92 1.15
CA LEU A 11 -8.76 -10.71 1.21
C LEU A 11 -8.76 -11.70 2.37
N GLY A 12 -9.97 -11.97 2.91
CA GLY A 12 -10.15 -12.83 4.06
C GLY A 12 -9.99 -12.06 5.37
N GLY A 13 -10.44 -12.67 6.47
CA GLY A 13 -10.36 -12.08 7.80
C GLY A 13 -11.37 -10.97 8.06
N SER A 14 -11.29 -10.37 9.24
CA SER A 14 -12.14 -9.26 9.67
C SER A 14 -11.68 -7.95 9.03
N SER A 15 -12.51 -6.90 9.15
CA SER A 15 -12.14 -5.56 8.70
C SER A 15 -10.88 -5.06 9.40
N SER A 16 -10.73 -5.32 10.70
CA SER A 16 -9.53 -4.93 11.45
C SER A 16 -8.30 -5.65 10.93
N HIS A 17 -8.44 -6.95 10.65
CA HIS A 17 -7.36 -7.75 10.08
C HIS A 17 -6.92 -7.23 8.71
N GLN A 18 -7.89 -6.91 7.86
CA GLN A 18 -7.59 -6.39 6.51
C GLN A 18 -6.89 -5.04 6.56
N LYS A 19 -7.32 -4.14 7.47
CA LYS A 19 -6.65 -2.85 7.65
C LYS A 19 -5.21 -3.02 8.12
N ALA A 20 -5.00 -3.92 9.08
CA ALA A 20 -3.66 -4.21 9.60
C ALA A 20 -2.78 -4.80 8.48
N MET A 21 -3.32 -5.72 7.69
CA MET A 21 -2.59 -6.32 6.58
C MET A 21 -2.20 -5.27 5.53
N MET A 22 -3.13 -4.39 5.16
CA MET A 22 -2.86 -3.32 4.20
C MET A 22 -1.79 -2.37 4.74
N GLY A 23 -1.89 -1.97 5.99
CA GLY A 23 -0.88 -1.12 6.63
C GLY A 23 0.49 -1.76 6.61
N ASN A 24 0.58 -3.05 6.94
CA ASN A 24 1.84 -3.79 6.92
C ASN A 24 2.43 -3.90 5.51
N LEU A 25 1.58 -4.16 4.52
CA LEU A 25 2.03 -4.26 3.12
C LEU A 25 2.58 -2.92 2.62
N VAL A 26 1.90 -1.83 2.92
CA VAL A 26 2.35 -0.50 2.52
C VAL A 26 3.65 -0.13 3.24
N ALA A 27 3.76 -0.43 4.53
CA ALA A 27 4.99 -0.20 5.29
C ALA A 27 6.15 -1.00 4.69
N SER A 28 5.92 -2.25 4.32
CA SER A 28 6.94 -3.10 3.67
C SER A 28 7.35 -2.53 2.31
N LEU A 29 6.40 -2.01 1.55
CA LEU A 29 6.68 -1.38 0.26
C LEU A 29 7.56 -0.13 0.45
N ILE A 30 7.25 0.69 1.43
CA ILE A 30 8.05 1.88 1.73
C ILE A 30 9.47 1.47 2.12
N ALA A 31 9.60 0.46 2.96
CA ALA A 31 10.91 -0.01 3.45
C ALA A 31 11.78 -0.54 2.32
N ALA A 32 11.25 -1.41 1.48
CA ALA A 32 12.00 -2.11 0.44
C ALA A 32 11.89 -1.43 -0.93
N GLU A 33 10.90 -0.56 -1.12
CA GLU A 33 10.54 0.12 -2.37
C GLU A 33 10.04 -0.80 -3.48
N SER A 34 10.10 -2.11 -3.27
CA SER A 34 9.59 -3.13 -4.17
C SER A 34 9.30 -4.39 -3.36
N ILE A 35 8.10 -4.93 -3.48
CA ILE A 35 7.76 -6.18 -2.78
C ILE A 35 7.03 -7.14 -3.72
N VAL A 36 7.16 -8.43 -3.43
CA VAL A 36 6.46 -9.49 -4.15
C VAL A 36 5.33 -10.00 -3.25
N THR A 37 4.13 -10.05 -3.79
CA THR A 37 2.96 -10.55 -3.08
C THR A 37 1.98 -11.16 -4.08
N THR A 38 0.82 -11.63 -3.63
CA THR A 38 -0.21 -12.09 -4.56
C THR A 38 -0.73 -10.92 -5.38
N GLU A 39 -1.15 -11.20 -6.61
CA GLU A 39 -1.70 -10.19 -7.50
C GLU A 39 -2.91 -9.47 -6.86
N ALA A 40 -3.77 -10.24 -6.17
CA ALA A 40 -4.93 -9.66 -5.49
C ALA A 40 -4.53 -8.66 -4.41
N LYS A 41 -3.53 -8.99 -3.58
CA LYS A 41 -3.02 -8.08 -2.55
C LYS A 41 -2.36 -6.86 -3.15
N ALA A 42 -1.57 -7.04 -4.22
CA ALA A 42 -0.93 -5.93 -4.90
C ALA A 42 -1.96 -4.93 -5.44
N LYS A 43 -3.01 -5.43 -6.08
CA LYS A 43 -4.08 -4.59 -6.60
C LYS A 43 -4.88 -3.90 -5.50
N ALA A 44 -5.07 -4.57 -4.36
CA ALA A 44 -5.80 -4.00 -3.23
C ALA A 44 -4.99 -2.93 -2.50
N MET A 45 -3.68 -3.13 -2.35
CA MET A 45 -2.83 -2.18 -1.63
C MET A 45 -2.42 -0.95 -2.46
N ARG A 46 -2.46 -1.05 -3.78
CA ARG A 46 -2.03 0.05 -4.65
C ARG A 46 -2.75 1.38 -4.37
N PRO A 47 -4.09 1.43 -4.28
CA PRO A 47 -4.78 2.68 -3.95
C PRO A 47 -4.36 3.25 -2.60
N VAL A 48 -4.12 2.40 -1.61
CA VAL A 48 -3.68 2.82 -0.28
C VAL A 48 -2.28 3.43 -0.34
N ALA A 49 -1.36 2.76 -1.02
CA ALA A 49 0.01 3.25 -1.22
C ALA A 49 0.01 4.59 -1.96
N GLU A 50 -0.80 4.71 -3.01
CA GLU A 50 -0.92 5.94 -3.79
C GLU A 50 -1.43 7.10 -2.93
N LYS A 51 -2.41 6.87 -2.08
CA LYS A 51 -2.91 7.89 -1.14
C LYS A 51 -1.83 8.31 -0.17
N CYS A 52 -1.04 7.38 0.33
CA CYS A 52 0.06 7.69 1.25
C CYS A 52 1.09 8.59 0.59
N VAL A 53 1.47 8.29 -0.65
CA VAL A 53 2.43 9.13 -1.39
C VAL A 53 1.85 10.52 -1.67
N THR A 54 0.58 10.61 -2.04
CA THR A 54 -0.09 11.89 -2.26
C THR A 54 -0.08 12.74 -0.98
N ALA A 55 -0.38 12.12 0.17
CA ALA A 55 -0.32 12.80 1.46
C ALA A 55 1.09 13.29 1.78
N ALA A 56 2.11 12.48 1.47
CA ALA A 56 3.51 12.82 1.71
C ALA A 56 3.96 13.97 0.80
N ARG A 57 3.48 14.01 -0.45
CA ARG A 57 3.77 15.14 -1.36
C ARG A 57 3.25 16.46 -0.80
N LYS A 58 2.02 16.43 -0.29
CA LYS A 58 1.41 17.63 0.29
C LYS A 58 2.08 18.02 1.60
N GLY A 59 2.51 17.05 2.37
CA GLY A 59 3.13 17.28 3.67
C GLY A 59 2.15 17.78 4.71
N GLY A 60 2.69 18.27 5.82
CA GLY A 60 1.92 18.83 6.91
C GLY A 60 1.57 17.82 8.00
N VAL A 61 1.29 18.34 9.19
CA VAL A 61 1.06 17.52 10.39
C VAL A 61 -0.18 16.65 10.24
N ALA A 62 -1.26 17.16 9.67
CA ALA A 62 -2.50 16.42 9.49
C ALA A 62 -2.30 15.22 8.57
N ASN A 63 -1.61 15.41 7.45
CA ASN A 63 -1.32 14.33 6.50
C ASN A 63 -0.39 13.29 7.13
N HIS A 64 0.60 13.73 7.88
CA HIS A 64 1.52 12.84 8.58
C HIS A 64 0.77 11.95 9.58
N ARG A 65 -0.11 12.53 10.39
CA ARG A 65 -0.93 11.79 11.36
C ARG A 65 -1.84 10.78 10.68
N ASN A 66 -2.43 11.13 9.55
CA ASN A 66 -3.32 10.23 8.80
C ASN A 66 -2.55 9.02 8.29
N VAL A 67 -1.33 9.21 7.79
CA VAL A 67 -0.51 8.10 7.30
C VAL A 67 -0.05 7.22 8.46
N VAL A 68 0.36 7.79 9.60
CA VAL A 68 0.72 7.00 10.79
C VAL A 68 -0.45 6.13 11.23
N ALA A 69 -1.67 6.67 11.24
CA ALA A 69 -2.85 5.91 11.61
C ALA A 69 -3.12 4.76 10.64
N LEU A 70 -2.81 4.94 9.36
CA LEU A 70 -3.07 3.96 8.33
C LEU A 70 -2.04 2.83 8.32
N ILE A 71 -0.77 3.14 8.33
CA ILE A 71 0.31 2.14 8.25
C ILE A 71 0.88 1.73 9.61
N ARG A 72 0.56 2.48 10.67
CA ARG A 72 0.93 2.18 12.06
C ARG A 72 2.43 1.97 12.26
N ASP A 73 3.24 2.71 11.51
CA ASP A 73 4.69 2.60 11.56
C ASP A 73 5.27 4.00 11.41
N LYS A 74 5.83 4.52 12.51
CA LYS A 74 6.37 5.88 12.53
C LYS A 74 7.63 6.01 11.67
N ASP A 75 8.48 4.99 11.69
CA ASP A 75 9.74 5.02 10.95
C ASP A 75 9.49 5.03 9.44
N MET A 76 8.57 4.19 8.98
CA MET A 76 8.22 4.15 7.56
C MET A 76 7.46 5.39 7.14
N THR A 77 6.62 5.96 8.00
CA THR A 77 5.97 7.24 7.73
C THR A 77 7.02 8.34 7.57
N HIS A 78 8.02 8.36 8.44
CA HIS A 78 9.11 9.32 8.35
C HIS A 78 9.86 9.17 7.01
N LYS A 79 10.21 7.96 6.63
CA LYS A 79 10.86 7.68 5.34
C LYS A 79 9.99 8.15 4.17
N LEU A 80 8.69 7.88 4.24
CA LEU A 80 7.75 8.28 3.19
C LEU A 80 7.76 9.80 3.00
N PHE A 81 7.69 10.57 4.08
CA PHE A 81 7.63 12.02 4.01
C PHE A 81 8.99 12.65 3.67
N GLU A 82 10.09 12.06 4.14
CA GLU A 82 11.43 12.61 3.93
C GLU A 82 12.05 12.22 2.59
N GLU A 83 11.80 11.01 2.11
CA GLU A 83 12.47 10.49 0.93
C GLU A 83 11.54 10.27 -0.25
N ILE A 84 10.41 9.60 -0.05
CA ILE A 84 9.56 9.17 -1.15
C ILE A 84 8.66 10.29 -1.64
N GLY A 85 8.03 11.04 -0.73
CA GLY A 85 7.18 12.17 -1.11
C GLY A 85 7.89 13.18 -1.98
N PRO A 86 9.07 13.68 -1.57
CA PRO A 86 9.82 14.62 -2.39
C PRO A 86 10.23 14.11 -3.75
N ARG A 87 10.45 12.79 -3.88
CA ARG A 87 10.79 12.14 -5.15
C ARG A 87 9.71 12.36 -6.21
N TYR A 88 8.46 12.50 -5.79
CA TYR A 88 7.31 12.64 -6.68
C TYR A 88 6.67 14.03 -6.61
N ALA A 89 7.41 15.03 -6.20
CA ALA A 89 6.90 16.38 -6.02
C ALA A 89 6.16 16.91 -7.25
N ASP A 90 6.63 16.58 -8.44
CA ASP A 90 6.07 17.06 -9.70
C ASP A 90 5.14 16.06 -10.38
N ARG A 91 4.85 14.93 -9.73
CA ARG A 91 4.02 13.88 -10.32
C ARG A 91 2.67 13.81 -9.60
N PRO A 92 1.55 14.05 -10.28
CA PRO A 92 0.23 14.10 -9.63
C PRO A 92 -0.45 12.74 -9.46
N GLY A 93 0.26 11.64 -9.53
CA GLY A 93 -0.27 10.29 -9.39
C GLY A 93 0.59 9.27 -10.11
N GLY A 94 0.18 8.01 -10.09
CA GLY A 94 0.91 6.95 -10.80
C GLY A 94 2.29 6.69 -10.21
N TYR A 95 2.39 6.61 -8.88
CA TYR A 95 3.68 6.44 -8.21
C TYR A 95 4.14 5.00 -8.15
N THR A 96 3.24 4.06 -8.42
CA THR A 96 3.54 2.63 -8.32
C THR A 96 3.19 1.92 -9.61
N ARG A 97 3.82 0.76 -9.83
CA ARG A 97 3.44 -0.14 -10.91
C ARG A 97 3.39 -1.56 -10.42
N ILE A 98 2.58 -2.39 -11.08
CA ILE A 98 2.41 -3.79 -10.76
C ILE A 98 2.88 -4.61 -11.95
N LEU A 99 3.82 -5.55 -11.69
CA LEU A 99 4.35 -6.46 -12.70
C LEU A 99 3.89 -7.88 -12.34
N LYS A 100 3.18 -8.53 -13.25
CA LYS A 100 2.71 -9.90 -13.05
C LYS A 100 3.89 -10.86 -13.18
N LEU A 101 4.02 -11.78 -12.19
CA LEU A 101 5.13 -12.72 -12.11
C LEU A 101 4.75 -14.16 -12.43
N GLY A 102 3.46 -14.43 -12.63
CA GLY A 102 2.96 -15.79 -12.86
C GLY A 102 2.62 -16.52 -11.56
N PRO A 103 2.27 -17.81 -11.65
CA PRO A 103 1.78 -18.56 -10.50
C PRO A 103 2.88 -18.91 -9.49
N ARG A 104 2.50 -18.96 -8.22
CA ARG A 104 3.38 -19.39 -7.13
C ARG A 104 3.48 -20.90 -7.12
N PRO A 105 4.68 -21.49 -6.92
CA PRO A 105 4.79 -22.94 -6.73
C PRO A 105 3.97 -23.40 -5.53
N GLY A 106 3.28 -24.52 -5.68
CA GLY A 106 2.46 -25.12 -4.65
C GLY A 106 0.97 -24.90 -4.85
N ASP A 107 0.49 -23.66 -4.74
CA ASP A 107 -0.94 -23.35 -4.81
C ASP A 107 -1.36 -22.63 -6.09
N ASN A 108 -0.43 -22.35 -7.00
CA ASN A 108 -0.68 -21.62 -8.24
C ASN A 108 -1.29 -20.22 -8.05
N ALA A 109 -1.15 -19.61 -6.88
CA ALA A 109 -1.65 -18.26 -6.65
C ALA A 109 -0.93 -17.28 -7.60
N PRO A 110 -1.67 -16.43 -8.34
CA PRO A 110 -1.03 -15.42 -9.18
C PRO A 110 -0.22 -14.45 -8.34
N MET A 111 1.06 -14.28 -8.67
CA MET A 111 1.97 -13.40 -7.96
C MET A 111 2.27 -12.14 -8.76
N ALA A 112 2.61 -11.08 -8.06
CA ALA A 112 2.95 -9.83 -8.67
C ALA A 112 3.99 -9.09 -7.83
N ARG A 113 4.77 -8.24 -8.50
CA ARG A 113 5.65 -7.29 -7.83
C ARG A 113 5.00 -5.92 -7.93
N ILE A 114 4.87 -5.24 -6.78
CA ILE A 114 4.48 -3.83 -6.75
C ILE A 114 5.71 -3.03 -6.35
N GLU A 115 5.96 -1.94 -7.06
CA GLU A 115 7.15 -1.12 -6.81
C GLU A 115 6.87 0.34 -7.11
N PHE A 116 7.64 1.22 -6.48
CA PHE A 116 7.64 2.65 -6.83
C PHE A 116 8.37 2.85 -8.15
N VAL A 117 7.80 3.69 -8.99
CA VAL A 117 8.43 4.01 -10.29
C VAL A 117 9.43 5.13 -10.20
#